data_26aded58f1f678b9af4974250247239b
#
_entry.id   26aded58f1f678b9af4974250247239b
#
_cell.length_a   1.000
_cell.length_b   1.000
_cell.length_c   1.000
_cell.angle_alpha   90.00
_cell.angle_beta   90.00
_cell.angle_gamma   90.00
#
_symmetry.space_group_name_H-M   'P 1'
#
loop_
_entity.id
_entity.type
_entity.pdbx_description
1 polymer ?
#
loop_
_entity_poly.entity_id
_entity_poly.type
_entity_poly.pdbx_seq_one_letter_code
_entity_poly.pdbx_strand_id
1 'polypeptide(L)'
;MNRISLLLTMIAVLSGCQSTGSDFNGVRSVYSGGNSVLYQVQSQSNSPDQAMQMAAMAYQAGDLDQALYQYLRVLELAPERYDALVWVGRIHRERGNNQLAEMAFTEVLGKAPENPDALTEMGLLNLSMRKHEQAKAMLLKAVAVDQQRFTKEPANTQTGAAALRVDSKSPLKAYNGLGVLADLADNFAEAQTYYRLAELIDPRSALVQNSLGYSYYMAGQWADAELRYKRGVSYDGTYKPLWRNYGLLLARMGRYEEAVSAFEQVEKRAEASNDVGYVCLVEGKLDVAEQFFRSAIELSPGHYPVAWENLNRV
;
A
#
# COMPACT_ATOMS: atom_id res chain seq x y z
N MET A 1 -53.73 37.77 -45.36
CA MET A 1 -53.85 36.33 -45.13
C MET A 1 -52.71 35.90 -44.28
N ASN A 2 -52.92 35.78 -42.97
CA ASN A 2 -51.98 35.56 -41.94
C ASN A 2 -51.67 34.07 -41.76
N ARG A 3 -50.40 33.69 -41.79
CA ARG A 3 -49.94 32.36 -41.31
C ARG A 3 -49.22 32.55 -39.97
N ILE A 4 -49.89 32.13 -38.93
CA ILE A 4 -49.35 32.04 -37.58
C ILE A 4 -48.60 30.75 -37.49
N SER A 5 -47.22 30.82 -37.30
CA SER A 5 -46.39 29.71 -36.98
C SER A 5 -46.36 29.50 -35.48
N LEU A 6 -46.87 28.37 -35.04
CA LEU A 6 -46.83 27.92 -33.66
C LEU A 6 -45.41 27.35 -33.38
N LEU A 7 -44.62 28.07 -32.60
CA LEU A 7 -43.35 27.56 -32.05
C LEU A 7 -43.68 26.79 -30.74
N LEU A 8 -43.59 25.46 -30.79
CA LEU A 8 -43.62 24.62 -29.62
C LEU A 8 -42.21 24.70 -28.95
N THR A 9 -42.11 25.43 -27.86
CA THR A 9 -40.97 25.40 -26.98
C THR A 9 -41.00 24.15 -26.11
N MET A 10 -40.19 23.17 -26.45
CA MET A 10 -39.91 22.01 -25.60
C MET A 10 -39.06 22.47 -24.43
N ILE A 11 -39.63 22.63 -23.25
CA ILE A 11 -38.91 22.83 -22.00
C ILE A 11 -38.41 21.46 -21.59
N ALA A 12 -37.09 21.20 -21.82
CA ALA A 12 -36.42 20.09 -21.23
C ALA A 12 -36.21 20.37 -19.72
N VAL A 13 -37.02 19.72 -18.90
CA VAL A 13 -36.82 19.68 -17.45
C VAL A 13 -35.61 18.81 -17.20
N LEU A 14 -34.43 19.42 -17.03
CA LEU A 14 -33.29 18.80 -16.45
C LEU A 14 -33.58 18.57 -14.97
N SER A 15 -34.07 17.37 -14.64
CA SER A 15 -34.11 16.87 -13.27
C SER A 15 -32.64 16.70 -12.83
N GLY A 16 -32.07 17.76 -12.26
CA GLY A 16 -30.85 17.66 -11.52
C GLY A 16 -31.07 16.66 -10.38
N CYS A 17 -30.29 15.58 -10.34
CA CYS A 17 -30.17 14.78 -9.14
C CYS A 17 -29.63 15.69 -8.05
N GLN A 18 -30.49 16.29 -7.27
CA GLN A 18 -30.14 16.78 -5.96
C GLN A 18 -29.81 15.55 -5.13
N SER A 19 -28.54 15.38 -4.79
CA SER A 19 -28.13 14.50 -3.71
C SER A 19 -28.73 15.07 -2.43
N THR A 20 -29.91 14.60 -2.08
CA THR A 20 -30.48 14.81 -0.75
C THR A 20 -29.48 14.29 0.28
N GLY A 21 -29.21 15.15 1.26
CA GLY A 21 -28.33 14.86 2.37
C GLY A 21 -28.62 13.49 2.99
N SER A 22 -27.56 12.82 3.33
CA SER A 22 -27.49 11.51 3.91
C SER A 22 -28.51 11.26 5.01
N ASP A 23 -29.53 10.48 4.69
CA ASP A 23 -30.22 9.71 5.72
C ASP A 23 -29.24 8.68 6.27
N PHE A 24 -28.82 8.87 7.52
CA PHE A 24 -27.84 8.03 8.24
C PHE A 24 -28.28 6.57 8.43
N ASN A 25 -29.42 6.16 7.91
CA ASN A 25 -29.99 4.82 7.97
C ASN A 25 -29.80 3.98 6.69
N GLY A 26 -29.12 4.48 5.68
CA GLY A 26 -28.80 3.76 4.46
C GLY A 26 -27.38 3.17 4.49
N VAL A 27 -27.23 1.95 4.03
CA VAL A 27 -25.94 1.36 3.67
C VAL A 27 -25.13 2.40 2.91
N ARG A 28 -23.88 2.60 3.28
CA ARG A 28 -22.96 3.44 2.51
C ARG A 28 -22.65 2.76 1.16
N SER A 29 -23.66 2.65 0.33
CA SER A 29 -23.65 1.93 -0.95
C SER A 29 -22.57 2.42 -1.92
N VAL A 30 -22.12 3.67 -1.74
CA VAL A 30 -21.03 4.25 -2.53
C VAL A 30 -19.73 3.45 -2.41
N TYR A 31 -19.50 2.81 -1.26
CA TYR A 31 -18.28 2.03 -1.03
C TYR A 31 -18.37 0.57 -1.50
N SER A 32 -19.54 0.07 -1.83
CA SER A 32 -19.71 -1.31 -2.31
C SER A 32 -19.23 -1.54 -3.74
N GLY A 33 -19.00 -0.47 -4.50
CA GLY A 33 -18.47 -0.57 -5.86
C GLY A 33 -19.33 -1.35 -6.85
N GLY A 34 -20.64 -1.49 -6.59
CA GLY A 34 -21.56 -2.26 -7.44
C GLY A 34 -21.41 -3.78 -7.29
N ASN A 35 -20.79 -4.26 -6.23
CA ASN A 35 -20.50 -5.67 -6.05
C ASN A 35 -21.71 -6.53 -5.69
N SER A 36 -21.65 -7.66 -6.25
CA SER A 36 -22.58 -8.72 -6.55
C SER A 36 -23.48 -9.14 -5.38
N VAL A 37 -24.73 -9.39 -5.73
CA VAL A 37 -25.80 -10.00 -4.94
C VAL A 37 -25.42 -11.35 -4.31
N LEU A 38 -24.35 -12.00 -4.78
CA LEU A 38 -23.93 -13.32 -4.31
C LEU A 38 -23.44 -13.34 -2.86
N TYR A 39 -22.86 -12.26 -2.36
CA TYR A 39 -22.38 -12.17 -0.97
C TYR A 39 -23.48 -11.86 0.05
N GLN A 40 -24.62 -11.32 -0.40
CA GLN A 40 -25.75 -10.95 0.47
C GLN A 40 -26.44 -12.15 1.12
N VAL A 41 -26.26 -13.37 0.58
CA VAL A 41 -27.01 -14.56 1.01
C VAL A 41 -26.26 -15.39 2.06
N GLN A 42 -24.95 -15.26 2.21
CA GLN A 42 -24.13 -16.25 2.92
C GLN A 42 -23.72 -15.93 4.36
N SER A 43 -23.86 -14.71 4.87
CA SER A 43 -23.44 -14.43 6.26
C SER A 43 -24.18 -13.25 6.87
N GLN A 44 -25.31 -13.53 7.50
CA GLN A 44 -25.99 -12.52 8.33
C GLN A 44 -25.32 -12.46 9.70
N SER A 45 -24.31 -11.62 9.85
CA SER A 45 -23.86 -11.21 11.17
C SER A 45 -24.92 -10.29 11.81
N ASN A 46 -25.35 -10.62 13.03
CA ASN A 46 -26.42 -9.91 13.72
C ASN A 46 -25.89 -8.86 14.71
N SER A 47 -24.58 -8.72 14.86
CA SER A 47 -23.97 -7.69 15.71
C SER A 47 -22.78 -7.04 15.01
N PRO A 48 -22.48 -5.76 15.33
CA PRO A 48 -21.33 -5.06 14.78
C PRO A 48 -20.00 -5.78 15.08
N ASP A 49 -19.84 -6.31 16.28
CA ASP A 49 -18.59 -6.96 16.70
C ASP A 49 -18.40 -8.31 16.00
N GLN A 50 -19.47 -9.06 15.78
CA GLN A 50 -19.41 -10.29 15.00
C GLN A 50 -19.03 -9.99 13.54
N ALA A 51 -19.64 -8.96 12.93
CA ALA A 51 -19.31 -8.53 11.57
C ALA A 51 -17.83 -8.07 11.48
N MET A 52 -17.35 -7.34 12.48
CA MET A 52 -15.97 -6.88 12.57
C MET A 52 -14.98 -8.04 12.63
N GLN A 53 -15.27 -9.05 13.44
CA GLN A 53 -14.46 -10.27 13.54
C GLN A 53 -14.42 -11.04 12.22
N MET A 54 -15.58 -11.24 11.58
CA MET A 54 -15.66 -11.91 10.28
C MET A 54 -14.92 -11.14 9.20
N ALA A 55 -15.01 -9.82 9.20
CA ALA A 55 -14.29 -8.94 8.29
C ALA A 55 -12.77 -9.11 8.45
N ALA A 56 -12.27 -9.11 9.68
CA ALA A 56 -10.86 -9.28 9.99
C ALA A 56 -10.34 -10.66 9.54
N MET A 57 -11.11 -11.73 9.77
CA MET A 57 -10.76 -13.09 9.31
C MET A 57 -10.72 -13.19 7.79
N ALA A 58 -11.71 -12.63 7.09
CA ALA A 58 -11.74 -12.59 5.63
C ALA A 58 -10.55 -11.81 5.05
N TYR A 59 -10.22 -10.66 5.66
CA TYR A 59 -9.06 -9.86 5.26
C TYR A 59 -7.75 -10.63 5.43
N GLN A 60 -7.56 -11.32 6.55
CA GLN A 60 -6.38 -12.16 6.80
C GLN A 60 -6.28 -13.34 5.81
N ALA A 61 -7.41 -13.88 5.38
CA ALA A 61 -7.46 -14.92 4.34
C ALA A 61 -7.24 -14.40 2.92
N GLY A 62 -7.12 -13.07 2.74
CA GLY A 62 -6.98 -12.42 1.42
C GLY A 62 -8.29 -12.27 0.65
N ASP A 63 -9.42 -12.64 1.25
CA ASP A 63 -10.76 -12.44 0.65
C ASP A 63 -11.23 -11.00 0.91
N LEU A 64 -10.71 -10.09 0.08
CA LEU A 64 -11.02 -8.66 0.21
C LEU A 64 -12.49 -8.33 -0.09
N ASP A 65 -13.20 -9.15 -0.88
CA ASP A 65 -14.61 -8.93 -1.17
C ASP A 65 -15.47 -9.24 0.06
N GLN A 66 -15.24 -10.40 0.66
CA GLN A 66 -15.91 -10.78 1.90
C GLN A 66 -15.55 -9.83 3.05
N ALA A 67 -14.29 -9.42 3.16
CA ALA A 67 -13.86 -8.44 4.16
C ALA A 67 -14.61 -7.11 3.99
N LEU A 68 -14.65 -6.57 2.77
CA LEU A 68 -15.36 -5.32 2.47
C LEU A 68 -16.86 -5.43 2.81
N TYR A 69 -17.50 -6.52 2.41
CA TYR A 69 -18.91 -6.76 2.73
C TYR A 69 -19.16 -6.73 4.24
N GLN A 70 -18.34 -7.43 5.02
CA GLN A 70 -18.52 -7.49 6.47
C GLN A 70 -18.21 -6.14 7.16
N TYR A 71 -17.20 -5.38 6.71
CA TYR A 71 -16.96 -4.03 7.23
C TYR A 71 -18.11 -3.07 6.91
N LEU A 72 -18.71 -3.16 5.72
CA LEU A 72 -19.92 -2.41 5.38
C LEU A 72 -21.09 -2.83 6.27
N ARG A 73 -21.21 -4.12 6.58
CA ARG A 73 -22.22 -4.62 7.52
C ARG A 73 -22.05 -4.06 8.94
N VAL A 74 -20.79 -3.88 9.41
CA VAL A 74 -20.52 -3.16 10.67
C VAL A 74 -21.12 -1.76 10.62
N LEU A 75 -20.90 -1.03 9.52
CA LEU A 75 -21.37 0.34 9.36
C LEU A 75 -22.89 0.44 9.21
N GLU A 76 -23.57 -0.60 8.67
CA GLU A 76 -25.04 -0.69 8.67
C GLU A 76 -25.60 -0.81 10.08
N LEU A 77 -24.96 -1.66 10.91
CA LEU A 77 -25.42 -1.95 12.27
C LEU A 77 -25.00 -0.87 13.29
N ALA A 78 -23.88 -0.21 13.02
CA ALA A 78 -23.29 0.82 13.90
C ALA A 78 -22.55 1.88 13.04
N PRO A 79 -23.23 2.90 12.53
CA PRO A 79 -22.66 3.91 11.63
C PRO A 79 -21.48 4.70 12.19
N GLU A 80 -21.34 4.74 13.51
CA GLU A 80 -20.28 5.45 14.25
C GLU A 80 -18.96 4.64 14.35
N ARG A 81 -18.91 3.41 13.84
CA ARG A 81 -17.72 2.55 13.88
C ARG A 81 -16.70 3.01 12.83
N TYR A 82 -16.04 4.15 13.12
CA TYR A 82 -15.02 4.72 12.22
C TYR A 82 -13.82 3.79 12.01
N ASP A 83 -13.54 2.89 12.93
CA ASP A 83 -12.56 1.81 12.76
C ASP A 83 -12.91 0.91 11.56
N ALA A 84 -14.17 0.52 11.38
CA ALA A 84 -14.62 -0.22 10.21
C ALA A 84 -14.49 0.60 8.92
N LEU A 85 -14.81 1.91 8.97
CA LEU A 85 -14.69 2.79 7.80
C LEU A 85 -13.22 2.97 7.38
N VAL A 86 -12.26 3.00 8.32
CA VAL A 86 -10.83 2.98 8.00
C VAL A 86 -10.47 1.71 7.24
N TRP A 87 -10.99 0.54 7.64
CA TRP A 87 -10.76 -0.71 6.94
C TRP A 87 -11.38 -0.72 5.53
N VAL A 88 -12.57 -0.19 5.36
CA VAL A 88 -13.18 0.02 4.02
C VAL A 88 -12.26 0.84 3.13
N GLY A 89 -11.78 1.97 3.63
CA GLY A 89 -10.82 2.82 2.91
C GLY A 89 -9.51 2.09 2.57
N ARG A 90 -8.98 1.32 3.52
CA ARG A 90 -7.75 0.51 3.31
C ARG A 90 -7.94 -0.51 2.19
N ILE A 91 -9.04 -1.27 2.19
CA ILE A 91 -9.33 -2.25 1.13
C ILE A 91 -9.44 -1.54 -0.22
N HIS A 92 -10.12 -0.39 -0.31
CA HIS A 92 -10.20 0.37 -1.54
C HIS A 92 -8.83 0.86 -2.02
N ARG A 93 -7.96 1.35 -1.11
CA ARG A 93 -6.59 1.74 -1.45
C ARG A 93 -5.79 0.56 -1.99
N GLU A 94 -5.86 -0.62 -1.38
CA GLU A 94 -5.17 -1.84 -1.82
C GLU A 94 -5.65 -2.32 -3.19
N ARG A 95 -6.90 -2.04 -3.55
CA ARG A 95 -7.48 -2.30 -4.89
C ARG A 95 -7.19 -1.19 -5.91
N GLY A 96 -6.50 -0.12 -5.52
CA GLY A 96 -6.27 1.03 -6.40
C GLY A 96 -7.48 1.94 -6.58
N ASN A 97 -8.58 1.74 -5.85
CA ASN A 97 -9.78 2.57 -5.87
C ASN A 97 -9.54 3.84 -5.03
N ASN A 98 -8.58 4.66 -5.45
CA ASN A 98 -8.04 5.77 -4.67
C ASN A 98 -9.12 6.78 -4.25
N GLN A 99 -10.10 7.05 -5.11
CA GLN A 99 -11.18 8.00 -4.81
C GLN A 99 -12.07 7.51 -3.65
N LEU A 100 -12.45 6.23 -3.66
CA LEU A 100 -13.25 5.64 -2.58
C LEU A 100 -12.48 5.57 -1.27
N ALA A 101 -11.17 5.29 -1.33
CA ALA A 101 -10.29 5.31 -0.17
C ALA A 101 -10.19 6.73 0.42
N GLU A 102 -9.97 7.75 -0.42
CA GLU A 102 -9.89 9.15 0.00
C GLU A 102 -11.20 9.63 0.65
N MET A 103 -12.35 9.27 0.07
CA MET A 103 -13.67 9.58 0.63
C MET A 103 -13.83 8.98 2.03
N ALA A 104 -13.52 7.68 2.20
CA ALA A 104 -13.64 7.00 3.49
C ALA A 104 -12.75 7.62 4.56
N PHE A 105 -11.47 7.88 4.27
CA PHE A 105 -10.57 8.51 5.23
C PHE A 105 -10.94 9.96 5.54
N THR A 106 -11.42 10.71 4.55
CA THR A 106 -11.90 12.09 4.74
C THR A 106 -13.11 12.12 5.66
N GLU A 107 -14.04 11.18 5.50
CA GLU A 107 -15.21 11.06 6.38
C GLU A 107 -14.80 10.79 7.83
N VAL A 108 -13.86 9.85 8.05
CA VAL A 108 -13.34 9.57 9.38
C VAL A 108 -12.66 10.81 9.98
N LEU A 109 -11.78 11.47 9.24
CA LEU A 109 -11.04 12.65 9.70
C LEU A 109 -11.93 13.87 9.92
N GLY A 110 -13.06 13.95 9.23
CA GLY A 110 -14.08 14.98 9.48
C GLY A 110 -14.79 14.84 10.84
N LYS A 111 -14.85 13.63 11.38
CA LYS A 111 -15.45 13.32 12.69
C LYS A 111 -14.41 13.14 13.79
N ALA A 112 -13.27 12.55 13.46
CA ALA A 112 -12.15 12.27 14.36
C ALA A 112 -10.84 12.78 13.74
N PRO A 113 -10.53 14.09 13.80
CA PRO A 113 -9.38 14.70 13.10
C PRO A 113 -8.01 14.19 13.55
N GLU A 114 -7.95 13.53 14.70
CA GLU A 114 -6.75 12.96 15.31
C GLU A 114 -6.77 11.42 15.30
N ASN A 115 -7.62 10.78 14.50
CA ASN A 115 -7.60 9.33 14.34
C ASN A 115 -6.28 8.89 13.68
N PRO A 116 -5.37 8.19 14.41
CA PRO A 116 -4.03 7.90 13.91
C PRO A 116 -4.05 6.90 12.74
N ASP A 117 -5.03 5.99 12.70
CA ASP A 117 -5.15 5.02 11.62
C ASP A 117 -5.61 5.70 10.33
N ALA A 118 -6.63 6.56 10.40
CA ALA A 118 -7.10 7.30 9.24
C ALA A 118 -6.03 8.28 8.70
N LEU A 119 -5.30 8.96 9.59
CA LEU A 119 -4.16 9.82 9.21
C LEU A 119 -3.07 9.01 8.51
N THR A 120 -2.72 7.85 9.07
CA THR A 120 -1.72 6.96 8.49
C THR A 120 -2.15 6.48 7.11
N GLU A 121 -3.35 5.95 6.97
CA GLU A 121 -3.84 5.39 5.70
C GLU A 121 -4.05 6.50 4.63
N MET A 122 -4.49 7.70 5.01
CA MET A 122 -4.54 8.86 4.10
C MET A 122 -3.13 9.27 3.66
N GLY A 123 -2.15 9.24 4.57
CA GLY A 123 -0.75 9.49 4.24
C GLY A 123 -0.19 8.47 3.24
N LEU A 124 -0.47 7.18 3.45
CA LEU A 124 -0.05 6.11 2.54
C LEU A 124 -0.77 6.19 1.18
N LEU A 125 -2.04 6.59 1.15
CA LEU A 125 -2.78 6.84 -0.08
C LEU A 125 -2.12 7.98 -0.87
N ASN A 126 -1.82 9.10 -0.22
CA ASN A 126 -1.14 10.23 -0.86
C ASN A 126 0.26 9.83 -1.38
N LEU A 127 1.00 9.00 -0.63
CA LEU A 127 2.29 8.46 -1.05
C LEU A 127 2.16 7.64 -2.34
N SER A 128 1.18 6.73 -2.41
CA SER A 128 0.92 5.92 -3.60
C SER A 128 0.52 6.76 -4.82
N MET A 129 -0.12 7.90 -4.60
CA MET A 129 -0.49 8.87 -5.63
C MET A 129 0.63 9.88 -5.95
N ARG A 130 1.84 9.71 -5.37
CA ARG A 130 3.00 10.62 -5.51
C ARG A 130 2.74 12.06 -5.02
N LYS A 131 1.77 12.25 -4.14
CA LYS A 131 1.46 13.52 -3.47
C LYS A 131 2.33 13.64 -2.20
N HIS A 132 3.65 13.77 -2.36
CA HIS A 132 4.62 13.59 -1.28
C HIS A 132 4.43 14.57 -0.12
N GLU A 133 4.14 15.85 -0.39
CA GLU A 133 3.92 16.86 0.65
C GLU A 133 2.65 16.56 1.48
N GLN A 134 1.56 16.16 0.82
CA GLN A 134 0.34 15.77 1.52
C GLN A 134 0.55 14.47 2.31
N ALA A 135 1.28 13.51 1.75
CA ALA A 135 1.65 12.29 2.46
C ALA A 135 2.43 12.61 3.74
N LYS A 136 3.48 13.44 3.63
CA LYS A 136 4.29 13.88 4.76
C LYS A 136 3.46 14.56 5.85
N ALA A 137 2.58 15.48 5.46
CA ALA A 137 1.72 16.20 6.41
C ALA A 137 0.82 15.23 7.21
N MET A 138 0.18 14.26 6.54
CA MET A 138 -0.69 13.30 7.20
C MET A 138 0.08 12.34 8.11
N LEU A 139 1.22 11.82 7.65
CA LEU A 139 2.05 10.89 8.42
C LEU A 139 2.68 11.57 9.65
N LEU A 140 3.17 12.81 9.50
CA LEU A 140 3.68 13.59 10.64
C LEU A 140 2.58 13.89 11.65
N LYS A 141 1.34 14.15 11.20
CA LYS A 141 0.21 14.34 12.11
C LYS A 141 -0.12 13.05 12.87
N ALA A 142 -0.10 11.88 12.20
CA ALA A 142 -0.27 10.59 12.87
C ALA A 142 0.81 10.36 13.95
N VAL A 143 2.07 10.65 13.63
CA VAL A 143 3.18 10.58 14.58
C VAL A 143 3.02 11.57 15.70
N ALA A 144 2.59 12.82 15.45
CA ALA A 144 2.37 13.81 16.49
C ALA A 144 1.30 13.36 17.51
N VAL A 145 0.21 12.75 17.02
CA VAL A 145 -0.81 12.13 17.91
C VAL A 145 -0.19 11.01 18.74
N ASP A 146 0.64 10.15 18.13
CA ASP A 146 1.33 9.09 18.87
C ASP A 146 2.26 9.66 19.95
N GLN A 147 3.02 10.71 19.65
CA GLN A 147 3.96 11.34 20.59
C GLN A 147 3.28 11.99 21.81
N GLN A 148 2.00 12.38 21.72
CA GLN A 148 1.24 12.88 22.86
C GLN A 148 1.18 11.87 24.02
N ARG A 149 1.27 10.58 23.74
CA ARG A 149 1.28 9.51 24.75
C ARG A 149 2.54 9.53 25.63
N PHE A 150 3.63 10.11 25.13
CA PHE A 150 4.95 10.13 25.78
C PHE A 150 5.28 11.45 26.47
N THR A 151 4.36 12.42 26.54
CA THR A 151 4.60 13.76 27.09
C THR A 151 4.98 13.78 28.57
N LYS A 152 4.64 12.73 29.33
CA LYS A 152 4.98 12.61 30.76
C LYS A 152 6.40 12.10 31.03
N GLU A 153 7.10 11.67 30.00
CA GLU A 153 8.46 11.13 30.12
C GLU A 153 9.52 12.24 30.04
N PRO A 154 10.73 12.05 30.62
CA PRO A 154 11.81 13.03 30.53
C PRO A 154 12.10 13.39 29.07
N ALA A 155 12.41 14.67 28.82
CA ALA A 155 12.74 15.12 27.47
C ALA A 155 13.92 14.35 26.88
N ASN A 156 13.82 13.95 25.62
CA ASN A 156 14.93 13.40 24.87
C ASN A 156 15.86 14.54 24.44
N THR A 157 17.16 14.37 24.58
CA THR A 157 18.17 15.37 24.18
C THR A 157 18.46 15.36 22.68
N GLN A 158 17.98 14.33 21.96
CA GLN A 158 18.09 14.24 20.50
C GLN A 158 17.08 15.15 19.81
N THR A 159 17.27 15.40 18.52
CA THR A 159 16.39 16.23 17.68
C THR A 159 15.90 15.44 16.46
N GLY A 160 14.85 15.95 15.82
CA GLY A 160 14.27 15.31 14.63
C GLY A 160 13.71 13.92 14.90
N ALA A 161 13.81 13.03 13.93
CA ALA A 161 13.29 11.66 14.04
C ALA A 161 13.92 10.87 15.21
N ALA A 162 15.18 11.11 15.53
CA ALA A 162 15.88 10.44 16.62
C ALA A 162 15.34 10.82 18.03
N ALA A 163 14.59 11.93 18.13
CA ALA A 163 13.96 12.33 19.38
C ALA A 163 12.65 11.59 19.68
N LEU A 164 12.06 10.94 18.66
CA LEU A 164 10.76 10.28 18.77
C LEU A 164 10.85 9.01 19.61
N ARG A 165 9.78 8.74 20.33
CA ARG A 165 9.60 7.54 21.16
C ARG A 165 8.53 6.66 20.55
N VAL A 166 8.68 5.36 20.73
CA VAL A 166 7.75 4.39 20.19
C VAL A 166 7.55 3.22 21.16
N ASP A 167 6.39 2.60 21.05
CA ASP A 167 6.06 1.34 21.70
C ASP A 167 5.26 0.45 20.71
N SER A 168 4.82 -0.72 21.16
CA SER A 168 4.05 -1.66 20.32
C SER A 168 2.68 -1.14 19.85
N LYS A 169 2.22 0.01 20.36
CA LYS A 169 0.95 0.66 19.97
C LYS A 169 1.17 1.81 18.99
N SER A 170 2.42 2.19 18.75
CA SER A 170 2.76 3.26 17.81
C SER A 170 2.38 2.87 16.37
N PRO A 171 1.99 3.82 15.51
CA PRO A 171 1.56 3.54 14.14
C PRO A 171 2.73 3.19 13.22
N LEU A 172 3.17 1.93 13.25
CA LEU A 172 4.32 1.42 12.49
C LEU A 172 4.33 1.90 11.03
N LYS A 173 3.18 1.82 10.36
CA LYS A 173 3.08 2.22 8.94
C LYS A 173 3.31 3.71 8.73
N ALA A 174 3.01 4.57 9.71
CA ALA A 174 3.29 6.01 9.62
C ALA A 174 4.80 6.25 9.67
N TYR A 175 5.51 5.64 10.63
CA TYR A 175 6.96 5.72 10.71
C TYR A 175 7.63 5.15 9.46
N ASN A 176 7.19 3.97 9.01
CA ASN A 176 7.70 3.38 7.76
C ASN A 176 7.46 4.30 6.54
N GLY A 177 6.29 4.90 6.43
CA GLY A 177 5.95 5.82 5.34
C GLY A 177 6.80 7.10 5.33
N LEU A 178 7.15 7.63 6.51
CA LEU A 178 8.09 8.76 6.64
C LEU A 178 9.50 8.36 6.19
N GLY A 179 9.92 7.13 6.50
CA GLY A 179 11.18 6.56 5.99
C GLY A 179 11.18 6.49 4.46
N VAL A 180 10.09 6.02 3.85
CA VAL A 180 9.96 5.99 2.38
C VAL A 180 10.06 7.39 1.78
N LEU A 181 9.43 8.40 2.40
CA LEU A 181 9.54 9.79 1.93
C LEU A 181 10.95 10.35 2.05
N ALA A 182 11.69 9.97 3.09
CA ALA A 182 13.09 10.36 3.25
C ALA A 182 13.99 9.66 2.21
N ASP A 183 13.76 8.37 1.91
CA ASP A 183 14.47 7.66 0.82
C ASP A 183 14.20 8.30 -0.54
N LEU A 184 12.96 8.70 -0.83
CA LEU A 184 12.60 9.41 -2.06
C LEU A 184 13.25 10.80 -2.18
N ALA A 185 13.71 11.36 -1.09
CA ALA A 185 14.48 12.60 -1.02
C ALA A 185 16.00 12.37 -0.90
N ASP A 186 16.47 11.14 -1.15
CA ASP A 186 17.87 10.69 -1.02
C ASP A 186 18.47 10.90 0.40
N ASN A 187 17.60 11.12 1.41
CA ASN A 187 18.02 11.26 2.81
C ASN A 187 18.01 9.91 3.53
N PHE A 188 18.92 9.02 3.15
CA PHE A 188 18.97 7.64 3.65
C PHE A 188 19.22 7.56 5.16
N ALA A 189 19.95 8.51 5.74
CA ALA A 189 20.22 8.54 7.18
C ALA A 189 18.94 8.79 7.99
N GLU A 190 18.11 9.73 7.55
CA GLU A 190 16.80 9.99 8.15
C GLU A 190 15.84 8.84 7.92
N ALA A 191 15.80 8.28 6.68
CA ALA A 191 14.99 7.11 6.35
C ALA A 191 15.27 5.94 7.27
N GLN A 192 16.54 5.57 7.43
CA GLN A 192 16.98 4.50 8.33
C GLN A 192 16.61 4.80 9.80
N THR A 193 16.60 6.06 10.21
CA THR A 193 16.16 6.42 11.56
C THR A 193 14.67 6.14 11.75
N TYR A 194 13.82 6.53 10.83
CA TYR A 194 12.38 6.21 10.86
C TYR A 194 12.12 4.69 10.80
N TYR A 195 12.85 3.96 9.96
CA TYR A 195 12.69 2.50 9.88
C TYR A 195 13.17 1.79 11.15
N ARG A 196 14.21 2.29 11.84
CA ARG A 196 14.62 1.75 13.14
C ARG A 196 13.55 1.99 14.21
N LEU A 197 12.85 3.12 14.18
CA LEU A 197 11.69 3.33 15.05
C LEU A 197 10.58 2.32 14.72
N ALA A 198 10.30 2.09 13.44
CA ALA A 198 9.35 1.06 13.03
C ALA A 198 9.80 -0.36 13.44
N GLU A 199 11.10 -0.67 13.41
CA GLU A 199 11.67 -1.93 13.90
C GLU A 199 11.50 -2.08 15.43
N LEU A 200 11.59 -0.99 16.19
CA LEU A 200 11.31 -1.03 17.64
C LEU A 200 9.82 -1.29 17.94
N ILE A 201 8.90 -0.85 17.08
CA ILE A 201 7.46 -1.10 17.21
C ILE A 201 7.14 -2.57 16.97
N ASP A 202 7.66 -3.15 15.88
CA ASP A 202 7.55 -4.58 15.55
C ASP A 202 8.89 -5.12 15.04
N PRO A 203 9.68 -5.74 15.93
CA PRO A 203 11.02 -6.26 15.59
C PRO A 203 11.02 -7.39 14.55
N ARG A 204 9.87 -8.01 14.29
CA ARG A 204 9.75 -9.12 13.33
C ARG A 204 8.98 -8.75 12.05
N SER A 205 8.78 -7.49 11.81
CA SER A 205 8.09 -7.00 10.61
C SER A 205 8.94 -7.21 9.35
N ALA A 206 8.51 -8.10 8.45
CA ALA A 206 9.14 -8.28 7.14
C ALA A 206 9.05 -6.99 6.27
N LEU A 207 7.97 -6.22 6.42
CA LEU A 207 7.83 -4.90 5.78
C LEU A 207 8.99 -3.98 6.18
N VAL A 208 9.29 -3.87 7.47
CA VAL A 208 10.34 -2.98 7.99
C VAL A 208 11.73 -3.47 7.56
N GLN A 209 11.98 -4.78 7.60
CA GLN A 209 13.25 -5.35 7.13
C GLN A 209 13.44 -5.09 5.62
N ASN A 210 12.38 -5.20 4.83
CA ASN A 210 12.40 -4.86 3.41
C ASN A 210 12.72 -3.38 3.18
N SER A 211 12.08 -2.47 3.92
CA SER A 211 12.31 -1.03 3.82
C SER A 211 13.74 -0.65 4.22
N LEU A 212 14.24 -1.17 5.35
CA LEU A 212 15.65 -1.00 5.75
C LEU A 212 16.61 -1.56 4.70
N GLY A 213 16.34 -2.76 4.19
CA GLY A 213 17.16 -3.38 3.14
C GLY A 213 17.23 -2.51 1.90
N TYR A 214 16.10 -1.97 1.46
CA TYR A 214 16.05 -1.10 0.29
C TYR A 214 16.77 0.23 0.52
N SER A 215 16.62 0.85 1.68
CA SER A 215 17.34 2.08 2.04
C SER A 215 18.85 1.86 2.07
N TYR A 216 19.33 0.75 2.67
CA TYR A 216 20.76 0.38 2.63
C TYR A 216 21.25 0.12 1.20
N TYR A 217 20.43 -0.57 0.38
CA TYR A 217 20.74 -0.82 -1.02
C TYR A 217 20.92 0.49 -1.80
N MET A 218 19.99 1.43 -1.66
CA MET A 218 20.07 2.74 -2.31
C MET A 218 21.26 3.58 -1.82
N ALA A 219 21.62 3.45 -0.54
CA ALA A 219 22.80 4.08 0.04
C ALA A 219 24.15 3.40 -0.35
N GLY A 220 24.12 2.33 -1.17
CA GLY A 220 25.30 1.56 -1.56
C GLY A 220 25.86 0.63 -0.46
N GLN A 221 25.16 0.47 0.63
CA GLN A 221 25.53 -0.37 1.79
C GLN A 221 25.02 -1.80 1.59
N TRP A 222 25.52 -2.48 0.58
CA TRP A 222 24.94 -3.74 0.08
C TRP A 222 25.04 -4.90 1.08
N ALA A 223 26.07 -4.96 1.91
CA ALA A 223 26.19 -5.97 2.95
C ALA A 223 25.10 -5.83 4.03
N ASP A 224 24.81 -4.58 4.44
CA ASP A 224 23.74 -4.30 5.39
C ASP A 224 22.37 -4.58 4.76
N ALA A 225 22.16 -4.23 3.48
CA ALA A 225 20.96 -4.55 2.73
C ALA A 225 20.71 -6.07 2.71
N GLU A 226 21.73 -6.88 2.37
CA GLU A 226 21.60 -8.33 2.35
C GLU A 226 21.24 -8.91 3.72
N LEU A 227 21.86 -8.40 4.79
CA LEU A 227 21.55 -8.82 6.16
C LEU A 227 20.07 -8.56 6.48
N ARG A 228 19.52 -7.39 6.08
CA ARG A 228 18.13 -7.03 6.31
C ARG A 228 17.17 -7.91 5.52
N TYR A 229 17.45 -8.17 4.25
CA TYR A 229 16.63 -9.05 3.44
C TYR A 229 16.60 -10.48 3.97
N LYS A 230 17.76 -11.07 4.31
CA LYS A 230 17.84 -12.40 4.93
C LYS A 230 17.04 -12.49 6.23
N ARG A 231 17.11 -11.46 7.06
CA ARG A 231 16.34 -11.38 8.31
C ARG A 231 14.84 -11.30 8.02
N GLY A 232 14.43 -10.48 7.06
CA GLY A 232 13.03 -10.37 6.64
C GLY A 232 12.46 -11.68 6.11
N VAL A 233 13.22 -12.40 5.27
CA VAL A 233 12.84 -13.74 4.79
C VAL A 233 12.64 -14.71 5.95
N SER A 234 13.47 -14.66 6.98
CA SER A 234 13.33 -15.52 8.15
C SER A 234 12.08 -15.21 9.01
N TYR A 235 11.54 -13.99 8.89
CA TYR A 235 10.35 -13.57 9.61
C TYR A 235 9.06 -13.88 8.84
N ASP A 236 9.06 -13.58 7.54
CA ASP A 236 7.96 -13.88 6.64
C ASP A 236 8.47 -14.12 5.21
N GLY A 237 8.67 -15.39 4.88
CA GLY A 237 9.09 -15.83 3.54
C GLY A 237 8.00 -15.67 2.47
N THR A 238 6.76 -15.31 2.83
CA THR A 238 5.67 -15.09 1.89
C THR A 238 5.55 -13.62 1.43
N TYR A 239 6.31 -12.71 2.06
CA TYR A 239 6.27 -11.29 1.73
C TYR A 239 6.99 -10.99 0.41
N LYS A 240 6.23 -11.01 -0.68
CA LYS A 240 6.73 -10.90 -2.07
C LYS A 240 7.64 -9.69 -2.36
N PRO A 241 7.37 -8.45 -1.87
CA PRO A 241 8.24 -7.32 -2.14
C PRO A 241 9.68 -7.53 -1.67
N LEU A 242 9.88 -8.27 -0.58
CA LEU A 242 11.19 -8.56 -0.02
C LEU A 242 12.02 -9.44 -0.96
N TRP A 243 11.45 -10.49 -1.54
CA TRP A 243 12.14 -11.35 -2.48
C TRP A 243 12.53 -10.63 -3.75
N ARG A 244 11.66 -9.73 -4.27
CA ARG A 244 11.99 -8.89 -5.43
C ARG A 244 13.18 -7.97 -5.16
N ASN A 245 13.18 -7.26 -4.03
CA ASN A 245 14.26 -6.37 -3.67
C ASN A 245 15.55 -7.13 -3.36
N TYR A 246 15.45 -8.33 -2.77
CA TYR A 246 16.61 -9.19 -2.54
C TYR A 246 17.20 -9.70 -3.85
N GLY A 247 16.35 -10.15 -4.79
CA GLY A 247 16.79 -10.54 -6.13
C GLY A 247 17.49 -9.41 -6.87
N LEU A 248 16.94 -8.19 -6.80
CA LEU A 248 17.56 -6.99 -7.35
C LEU A 248 18.96 -6.73 -6.77
N LEU A 249 19.12 -6.80 -5.45
CA LEU A 249 20.41 -6.65 -4.80
C LEU A 249 21.41 -7.72 -5.28
N LEU A 250 21.01 -8.98 -5.29
CA LEU A 250 21.87 -10.10 -5.70
C LEU A 250 22.32 -9.96 -7.16
N ALA A 251 21.42 -9.56 -8.05
CA ALA A 251 21.74 -9.30 -9.46
C ALA A 251 22.80 -8.19 -9.60
N ARG A 252 22.64 -7.10 -8.87
CA ARG A 252 23.64 -6.01 -8.86
C ARG A 252 24.99 -6.43 -8.29
N MET A 253 25.00 -7.34 -7.31
CA MET A 253 26.23 -7.94 -6.77
C MET A 253 26.89 -8.94 -7.74
N GLY A 254 26.28 -9.23 -8.89
CA GLY A 254 26.76 -10.22 -9.85
C GLY A 254 26.49 -11.68 -9.46
N ARG A 255 25.64 -11.89 -8.46
CA ARG A 255 25.22 -13.21 -7.94
C ARG A 255 23.96 -13.67 -8.68
N TYR A 256 24.08 -13.86 -9.99
CA TYR A 256 22.93 -13.97 -10.89
C TYR A 256 22.03 -15.18 -10.63
N GLU A 257 22.60 -16.37 -10.39
CA GLU A 257 21.82 -17.58 -10.10
C GLU A 257 21.05 -17.47 -8.77
N GLU A 258 21.67 -16.82 -7.79
CA GLU A 258 20.97 -16.54 -6.54
C GLU A 258 19.87 -15.48 -6.72
N ALA A 259 20.07 -14.50 -7.61
CA ALA A 259 19.07 -13.53 -7.97
C ALA A 259 17.86 -14.19 -8.66
N VAL A 260 18.10 -15.08 -9.64
CA VAL A 260 17.02 -15.88 -10.25
C VAL A 260 16.27 -16.66 -9.19
N SER A 261 16.99 -17.35 -8.30
CA SER A 261 16.35 -18.13 -7.23
C SER A 261 15.51 -17.29 -6.25
N ALA A 262 15.91 -16.03 -6.00
CA ALA A 262 15.15 -15.09 -5.18
C ALA A 262 13.88 -14.61 -5.92
N PHE A 263 13.98 -14.25 -7.19
CA PHE A 263 12.84 -13.85 -8.00
C PHE A 263 11.84 -15.01 -8.20
N GLU A 264 12.32 -16.25 -8.36
CA GLU A 264 11.45 -17.44 -8.46
C GLU A 264 10.54 -17.69 -7.26
N GLN A 265 10.81 -17.07 -6.11
CA GLN A 265 9.88 -17.13 -4.95
C GLN A 265 8.56 -16.37 -5.23
N VAL A 266 8.51 -15.52 -6.24
CA VAL A 266 7.37 -14.63 -6.50
C VAL A 266 6.89 -14.64 -7.95
N GLU A 267 7.65 -15.24 -8.87
CA GLU A 267 7.36 -15.28 -10.30
C GLU A 267 7.93 -16.55 -10.95
N LYS A 268 7.67 -16.77 -12.23
CA LYS A 268 8.18 -17.92 -12.95
C LYS A 268 9.65 -17.72 -13.35
N ARG A 269 10.38 -18.84 -13.56
CA ARG A 269 11.80 -18.80 -13.92
C ARG A 269 12.12 -17.97 -15.17
N ALA A 270 11.24 -17.98 -16.16
CA ALA A 270 11.40 -17.16 -17.36
C ALA A 270 11.35 -15.65 -17.04
N GLU A 271 10.42 -15.25 -16.18
CA GLU A 271 10.27 -13.87 -15.69
C GLU A 271 11.49 -13.49 -14.84
N ALA A 272 11.89 -14.36 -13.91
CA ALA A 272 13.09 -14.17 -13.06
C ALA A 272 14.38 -13.99 -13.88
N SER A 273 14.55 -14.80 -14.94
CA SER A 273 15.69 -14.66 -15.87
C SER A 273 15.63 -13.32 -16.61
N ASN A 274 14.44 -12.91 -17.10
CA ASN A 274 14.27 -11.61 -17.74
C ASN A 274 14.62 -10.45 -16.80
N ASP A 275 14.23 -10.52 -15.54
CA ASP A 275 14.48 -9.47 -14.55
C ASP A 275 15.98 -9.35 -14.23
N VAL A 276 16.69 -10.47 -14.11
CA VAL A 276 18.16 -10.46 -13.99
C VAL A 276 18.81 -9.85 -15.23
N GLY A 277 18.35 -10.25 -16.43
CA GLY A 277 18.81 -9.68 -17.69
C GLY A 277 18.59 -8.18 -17.75
N TYR A 278 17.44 -7.69 -17.29
CA TYR A 278 17.14 -6.27 -17.26
C TYR A 278 18.07 -5.49 -16.31
N VAL A 279 18.37 -6.03 -15.14
CA VAL A 279 19.36 -5.43 -14.21
C VAL A 279 20.72 -5.34 -14.90
N CYS A 280 21.17 -6.40 -15.56
CA CYS A 280 22.43 -6.42 -16.30
C CYS A 280 22.45 -5.39 -17.44
N LEU A 281 21.35 -5.26 -18.18
CA LEU A 281 21.19 -4.26 -19.25
C LEU A 281 21.36 -2.83 -18.71
N VAL A 282 20.68 -2.50 -17.62
CA VAL A 282 20.76 -1.18 -16.98
C VAL A 282 22.18 -0.88 -16.48
N GLU A 283 22.91 -1.91 -16.06
CA GLU A 283 24.31 -1.77 -15.63
C GLU A 283 25.32 -1.80 -16.79
N GLY A 284 24.88 -1.92 -18.05
CA GLY A 284 25.75 -1.97 -19.22
C GLY A 284 26.50 -3.30 -19.39
N LYS A 285 26.08 -4.35 -18.68
CA LYS A 285 26.63 -5.71 -18.79
C LYS A 285 25.93 -6.47 -19.92
N LEU A 286 26.10 -6.00 -21.16
CA LEU A 286 25.29 -6.40 -22.31
C LEU A 286 25.39 -7.90 -22.62
N ASP A 287 26.59 -8.49 -22.60
CA ASP A 287 26.77 -9.91 -22.89
C ASP A 287 26.01 -10.82 -21.89
N VAL A 288 25.98 -10.41 -20.62
CA VAL A 288 25.25 -11.13 -19.56
C VAL A 288 23.73 -10.92 -19.73
N ALA A 289 23.31 -9.69 -20.04
CA ALA A 289 21.91 -9.37 -20.29
C ALA A 289 21.35 -10.20 -21.45
N GLU A 290 22.09 -10.30 -22.56
CA GLU A 290 21.71 -11.12 -23.72
C GLU A 290 21.50 -12.60 -23.32
N GLN A 291 22.42 -13.18 -22.56
CA GLN A 291 22.31 -14.57 -22.11
C GLN A 291 21.02 -14.81 -21.31
N PHE A 292 20.71 -13.92 -20.36
CA PHE A 292 19.53 -14.04 -19.52
C PHE A 292 18.22 -13.80 -20.30
N PHE A 293 18.18 -12.88 -21.26
CA PHE A 293 17.01 -12.69 -22.12
C PHE A 293 16.77 -13.89 -23.04
N ARG A 294 17.82 -14.46 -23.61
CA ARG A 294 17.71 -15.70 -24.40
C ARG A 294 17.20 -16.86 -23.54
N SER A 295 17.75 -17.03 -22.34
CA SER A 295 17.27 -18.04 -21.38
C SER A 295 15.80 -17.83 -21.02
N ALA A 296 15.37 -16.59 -20.80
CA ALA A 296 13.96 -16.27 -20.53
C ALA A 296 13.03 -16.67 -21.69
N ILE A 297 13.47 -16.46 -22.94
CA ILE A 297 12.73 -16.83 -24.15
C ILE A 297 12.66 -18.36 -24.27
N GLU A 298 13.76 -19.08 -24.06
CA GLU A 298 13.81 -20.53 -24.13
C GLU A 298 12.96 -21.23 -23.07
N LEU A 299 12.90 -20.66 -21.86
CA LEU A 299 12.11 -21.16 -20.75
C LEU A 299 10.61 -20.87 -20.88
N SER A 300 10.20 -20.03 -21.80
CA SER A 300 8.79 -19.71 -22.04
C SER A 300 8.24 -20.53 -23.20
N PRO A 301 7.35 -21.50 -22.96
CA PRO A 301 6.79 -22.36 -24.02
C PRO A 301 5.86 -21.60 -24.98
N GLY A 302 5.51 -20.37 -24.68
CA GLY A 302 4.74 -19.46 -25.52
C GLY A 302 5.58 -18.22 -25.86
N HIS A 303 4.99 -17.33 -26.66
CA HIS A 303 5.64 -16.06 -26.98
C HIS A 303 5.78 -15.19 -25.72
N TYR A 304 7.02 -14.71 -25.44
CA TYR A 304 7.33 -13.81 -24.32
C TYR A 304 7.80 -12.44 -24.84
N PRO A 305 6.87 -11.53 -25.20
CA PRO A 305 7.18 -10.28 -25.88
C PRO A 305 8.19 -9.42 -25.14
N VAL A 306 8.07 -9.33 -23.81
CA VAL A 306 8.94 -8.49 -22.97
C VAL A 306 10.42 -8.91 -23.08
N ALA A 307 10.69 -10.21 -23.03
CA ALA A 307 12.07 -10.72 -23.16
C ALA A 307 12.64 -10.46 -24.56
N TRP A 308 11.82 -10.60 -25.62
CA TRP A 308 12.21 -10.23 -26.98
C TRP A 308 12.47 -8.73 -27.15
N GLU A 309 11.62 -7.88 -26.57
CA GLU A 309 11.82 -6.43 -26.58
C GLU A 309 13.10 -6.04 -25.84
N ASN A 310 13.37 -6.66 -24.70
CA ASN A 310 14.58 -6.41 -23.93
C ASN A 310 15.84 -6.90 -24.67
N LEU A 311 15.78 -8.08 -25.30
CA LEU A 311 16.88 -8.61 -26.12
C LEU A 311 17.22 -7.66 -27.29
N ASN A 312 16.23 -7.04 -27.91
CA ASN A 312 16.43 -6.08 -29.00
C ASN A 312 17.06 -4.75 -28.54
N ARG A 313 17.20 -4.52 -27.24
CA ARG A 313 17.87 -3.33 -26.67
C ARG A 313 19.35 -3.56 -26.37
N VAL A 314 19.79 -4.80 -26.42
CA VAL A 314 21.18 -5.21 -26.24
C VAL A 314 21.93 -5.08 -27.56
#